data_1d357cf21870cf60663fd5c033b912ff
#
_entry.id   1d357cf21870cf60663fd5c033b912ff
#
_cell.length_a   1.000
_cell.length_b   1.000
_cell.length_c   1.000
_cell.angle_alpha   90.00
_cell.angle_beta   90.00
_cell.angle_gamma   90.00
#
_symmetry.space_group_name_H-M   'P 1'
#
loop_
_entity.id
_entity.type
_entity.pdbx_description
1 polymer ?
#
loop_
_entity_poly.entity_id
_entity_poly.type
_entity_poly.pdbx_seq_one_letter_code
_entity_poly.pdbx_strand_id
1 'polypeptide(L)'
;MATVYESIENEKISSLVFPKSDVLCRNEAILQRLSELKMALTFGNLDYFKIKIYFEDNQSKKVVEAKVCGVTKNRVILTQGIGIPINRIYRTFKFYN
;
A
#
# COMPACT_ATOMS: atom_id res chain seq x y z
N MET A 1 -16.68 -15.74 3.54
CA MET A 1 -15.53 -15.88 4.45
C MET A 1 -14.75 -14.58 4.52
N ALA A 2 -14.29 -14.24 5.70
CA ALA A 2 -13.49 -13.04 5.86
C ALA A 2 -12.13 -13.24 5.19
N THR A 3 -11.65 -12.20 4.49
CA THR A 3 -10.32 -12.22 3.91
C THR A 3 -9.29 -11.99 5.02
N VAL A 4 -8.29 -12.84 5.07
CA VAL A 4 -7.21 -12.71 6.05
C VAL A 4 -5.99 -12.12 5.35
N TYR A 5 -5.50 -11.00 5.88
CA TYR A 5 -4.27 -10.38 5.42
C TYR A 5 -3.15 -10.72 6.39
N GLU A 6 -2.07 -11.23 5.84
CA GLU A 6 -0.87 -11.56 6.61
C GLU A 6 -0.10 -10.27 6.93
N SER A 7 0.18 -10.04 8.20
CA SER A 7 0.97 -8.87 8.61
C SER A 7 2.43 -9.06 8.23
N ILE A 8 3.05 -8.04 7.67
CA ILE A 8 4.44 -8.09 7.24
C ILE A 8 5.18 -6.82 7.68
N GLU A 9 6.45 -6.97 8.00
CA GLU A 9 7.31 -5.84 8.35
C GLU A 9 7.80 -5.13 7.09
N ASN A 10 7.99 -3.82 7.21
CA ASN A 10 8.40 -2.96 6.11
C ASN A 10 9.66 -3.49 5.41
N GLU A 11 10.67 -3.91 6.17
CA GLU A 11 11.95 -4.36 5.63
C GLU A 11 11.83 -5.62 4.77
N LYS A 12 10.81 -6.43 5.02
CA LYS A 12 10.63 -7.70 4.30
C LYS A 12 9.96 -7.53 2.95
N ILE A 13 9.38 -6.36 2.67
CA ILE A 13 8.67 -6.11 1.41
C ILE A 13 9.62 -6.20 0.21
N SER A 14 10.86 -5.78 0.37
CA SER A 14 11.82 -5.78 -0.75
C SER A 14 12.15 -7.17 -1.27
N SER A 15 11.86 -8.23 -0.50
CA SER A 15 12.07 -9.61 -0.94
C SER A 15 10.86 -10.20 -1.65
N LEU A 16 9.74 -9.49 -1.71
CA LEU A 16 8.51 -9.99 -2.33
C LEU A 16 8.54 -9.85 -3.84
N VAL A 17 7.83 -10.75 -4.51
CA VAL A 17 7.68 -10.72 -5.97
C VAL A 17 6.25 -10.29 -6.29
N PHE A 18 6.11 -9.27 -7.13
CA PHE A 18 4.81 -8.72 -7.47
C PHE A 18 4.45 -9.00 -8.91
N PRO A 19 3.29 -9.65 -9.17
CA PRO A 19 2.78 -9.79 -10.53
C PRO A 19 2.45 -8.41 -11.13
N LYS A 20 2.38 -8.33 -12.45
CA LYS A 20 2.13 -7.07 -13.16
C LYS A 20 0.65 -6.71 -13.25
N SER A 21 -0.24 -7.66 -13.06
CA SER A 21 -1.69 -7.42 -13.16
C SER A 21 -2.20 -6.57 -12.00
N ASP A 22 -3.27 -5.82 -12.24
CA ASP A 22 -3.91 -5.03 -11.18
C ASP A 22 -4.84 -5.93 -10.37
N VAL A 23 -4.79 -5.79 -9.05
CA VAL A 23 -5.70 -6.52 -8.14
C VAL A 23 -7.11 -5.95 -8.17
N LEU A 24 -7.29 -4.72 -8.67
CA LEU A 24 -8.59 -4.07 -8.82
C LEU A 24 -8.98 -4.07 -10.30
N CYS A 25 -10.26 -4.29 -10.58
CA CYS A 25 -10.75 -4.31 -11.97
C CYS A 25 -11.80 -3.24 -12.25
N ARG A 26 -12.34 -2.58 -11.23
CA ARG A 26 -13.37 -1.55 -11.39
C ARG A 26 -12.72 -0.17 -11.37
N ASN A 27 -13.14 0.67 -12.31
CA ASN A 27 -12.58 2.02 -12.42
C ASN A 27 -12.79 2.85 -11.15
N GLU A 28 -13.96 2.73 -10.51
CA GLU A 28 -14.22 3.45 -9.27
C GLU A 28 -13.25 3.03 -8.16
N ALA A 29 -12.95 1.73 -8.07
CA ALA A 29 -12.03 1.22 -7.06
C ALA A 29 -10.61 1.71 -7.32
N ILE A 30 -10.20 1.75 -8.59
CA ILE A 30 -8.86 2.25 -8.97
C ILE A 30 -8.72 3.73 -8.63
N LEU A 31 -9.74 4.54 -8.94
CA LEU A 31 -9.73 5.97 -8.62
C LEU A 31 -9.76 6.20 -7.10
N GLN A 32 -10.54 5.40 -6.38
CA GLN A 32 -10.57 5.45 -4.93
C GLN A 32 -9.20 5.16 -4.34
N ARG A 33 -8.53 4.13 -4.84
CA ARG A 33 -7.19 3.78 -4.40
C ARG A 33 -6.21 4.95 -4.61
N LEU A 34 -6.25 5.58 -5.78
CA LEU A 34 -5.37 6.72 -6.06
C LEU A 34 -5.63 7.87 -5.10
N SER A 35 -6.89 8.18 -4.83
CA SER A 35 -7.28 9.21 -3.88
C SER A 35 -6.75 8.90 -2.48
N GLU A 36 -6.89 7.66 -2.02
CA GLU A 36 -6.39 7.22 -0.72
C GLU A 36 -4.87 7.36 -0.62
N LEU A 37 -4.15 7.02 -1.69
CA LEU A 37 -2.70 7.12 -1.69
C LEU A 37 -2.22 8.57 -1.63
N LYS A 38 -2.89 9.48 -2.33
CA LYS A 38 -2.58 10.90 -2.26
C LYS A 38 -2.81 11.47 -0.86
N MET A 39 -3.89 11.05 -0.20
CA MET A 39 -4.16 11.43 1.19
C MET A 39 -3.09 10.88 2.12
N ALA A 40 -2.71 9.62 1.92
CA ALA A 40 -1.69 8.98 2.75
C ALA A 40 -0.35 9.71 2.66
N LEU A 41 0.03 10.19 1.47
CA LEU A 41 1.25 10.97 1.29
C LEU A 41 1.17 12.29 2.06
N THR A 42 0.03 12.98 1.96
CA THR A 42 -0.18 14.23 2.69
C THR A 42 -0.03 14.04 4.19
N PHE A 43 -0.68 13.02 4.76
CA PHE A 43 -0.59 12.75 6.19
C PHE A 43 0.81 12.35 6.62
N GLY A 44 1.50 11.56 5.81
CA GLY A 44 2.88 11.17 6.10
C GLY A 44 3.81 12.36 6.18
N ASN A 45 3.62 13.35 5.31
CA ASN A 45 4.46 14.56 5.30
C ASN A 45 4.16 15.49 6.46
N LEU A 46 2.90 15.59 6.89
CA LEU A 46 2.50 16.55 7.92
C LEU A 46 2.77 16.05 9.35
N ASP A 47 2.44 14.80 9.62
CA ASP A 47 2.37 14.31 11.00
C ASP A 47 3.11 13.00 11.25
N TYR A 48 3.83 12.48 10.29
CA TYR A 48 4.54 11.20 10.42
C TYR A 48 3.61 10.02 10.74
N PHE A 49 2.36 10.08 10.30
CA PHE A 49 1.41 9.01 10.56
C PHE A 49 1.79 7.75 9.78
N LYS A 50 1.68 6.62 10.46
CA LYS A 50 1.70 5.33 9.78
C LYS A 50 0.29 5.01 9.31
N ILE A 51 0.20 4.34 8.18
CA ILE A 51 -1.06 3.86 7.64
C ILE A 51 -0.97 2.37 7.41
N LYS A 52 -2.12 1.73 7.30
CA LYS A 52 -2.16 0.32 6.88
C LYS A 52 -2.36 0.26 5.37
N ILE A 53 -1.50 -0.48 4.70
CA ILE A 53 -1.56 -0.69 3.25
C ILE A 53 -1.87 -2.16 3.02
N TYR A 54 -3.01 -2.43 2.38
CA TYR A 54 -3.46 -3.77 2.04
C TYR A 54 -3.08 -4.06 0.59
N PHE A 55 -2.27 -5.08 0.41
CA PHE A 55 -1.73 -5.40 -0.92
C PHE A 55 -1.60 -6.91 -1.08
N GLU A 56 -1.20 -7.34 -2.27
CA GLU A 56 -1.01 -8.76 -2.56
C GLU A 56 0.25 -8.95 -3.40
N ASP A 57 1.12 -9.84 -2.95
CA ASP A 57 2.27 -10.27 -3.76
C ASP A 57 1.88 -11.52 -4.58
N ASN A 58 2.86 -12.28 -5.05
CA ASN A 58 2.56 -13.47 -5.87
C ASN A 58 2.09 -14.68 -5.04
N GLN A 59 2.04 -14.57 -3.72
CA GLN A 59 1.72 -15.69 -2.84
C GLN A 59 0.48 -15.48 -1.98
N SER A 60 0.32 -14.29 -1.40
CA SER A 60 -0.76 -14.07 -0.44
C SER A 60 -1.11 -12.59 -0.30
N LYS A 61 -2.26 -12.34 0.33
CA LYS A 61 -2.70 -11.00 0.68
C LYS A 61 -2.00 -10.58 1.97
N LYS A 62 -1.46 -9.37 1.98
CA LYS A 62 -0.64 -8.87 3.08
C LYS A 62 -1.06 -7.48 3.50
N VAL A 63 -0.70 -7.11 4.71
CA VAL A 63 -0.88 -5.75 5.23
C VAL A 63 0.40 -5.30 5.89
N VAL A 64 0.78 -4.04 5.64
CA VAL A 64 1.93 -3.41 6.29
C VAL A 64 1.50 -2.09 6.91
N GLU A 65 2.05 -1.80 8.09
CA GLU A 65 1.91 -0.48 8.71
C GLU A 65 3.18 0.31 8.42
N ALA A 66 3.05 1.42 7.70
CA ALA A 66 4.20 2.16 7.27
C ALA A 66 3.86 3.62 6.99
N LYS A 67 4.91 4.44 6.95
CA LYS A 67 4.80 5.83 6.53
C LYS A 67 4.99 5.90 5.01
N VAL A 68 4.08 6.60 4.33
CA VAL A 68 4.22 6.85 2.90
C VAL A 68 5.10 8.09 2.72
N CYS A 69 6.24 7.90 2.08
CA CYS A 69 7.21 8.97 1.83
C CYS A 69 7.10 9.55 0.43
N GLY A 70 6.50 8.82 -0.50
CA GLY A 70 6.31 9.30 -1.86
C GLY A 70 5.34 8.42 -2.63
N VAL A 71 4.77 8.98 -3.68
CA VAL A 71 3.91 8.25 -4.62
C VAL A 71 4.38 8.62 -6.01
N THR A 72 4.84 7.62 -6.76
CA THR A 72 5.21 7.81 -8.16
C THR A 72 4.06 7.34 -9.05
N LYS A 73 4.26 7.38 -10.36
CA LYS A 73 3.26 6.91 -11.31
C LYS A 73 2.91 5.43 -11.07
N ASN A 74 3.89 4.62 -10.64
CA ASN A 74 3.73 3.17 -10.55
C ASN A 74 3.89 2.60 -9.15
N ARG A 75 4.39 3.37 -8.19
CA ARG A 75 4.79 2.84 -6.89
C ARG A 75 4.43 3.78 -5.75
N VAL A 76 4.19 3.17 -4.60
CA VAL A 76 4.18 3.86 -3.32
C VAL A 76 5.54 3.64 -2.68
N ILE A 77 6.19 4.71 -2.25
CA ILE A 77 7.50 4.64 -1.62
C ILE A 77 7.35 4.81 -0.12
N LEU A 78 7.86 3.83 0.62
CA LEU A 78 7.81 3.81 2.07
C LEU A 78 9.17 4.24 2.64
N THR A 79 9.27 4.27 3.96
CA THR A 79 10.52 4.54 4.66
C THR A 79 11.64 3.63 4.13
N GLN A 80 12.86 4.16 4.01
CA GLN A 80 14.03 3.47 3.48
C GLN A 80 13.96 3.18 1.98
N GLY A 81 13.08 3.86 1.25
CA GLY A 81 12.98 3.71 -0.20
C GLY A 81 12.31 2.42 -0.66
N ILE A 82 11.68 1.71 0.24
CA ILE A 82 10.98 0.46 -0.10
C ILE A 82 9.71 0.79 -0.87
N GLY A 83 9.50 0.15 -2.01
CA GLY A 83 8.37 0.44 -2.89
C GLY A 83 7.38 -0.72 -3.01
N ILE A 84 6.09 -0.37 -3.07
CA ILE A 84 5.04 -1.33 -3.38
C ILE A 84 4.39 -0.87 -4.69
N PRO A 85 4.26 -1.75 -5.70
CA PRO A 85 3.56 -1.38 -6.93
C PRO A 85 2.11 -0.99 -6.65
N ILE A 86 1.66 0.13 -7.19
CA ILE A 86 0.30 0.62 -6.95
C ILE A 86 -0.75 -0.39 -7.42
N ASN A 87 -0.49 -1.07 -8.54
CA ASN A 87 -1.43 -2.04 -9.09
C ASN A 87 -1.62 -3.29 -8.20
N ARG A 88 -0.79 -3.47 -7.18
CA ARG A 88 -0.93 -4.58 -6.24
C ARG A 88 -1.55 -4.15 -4.91
N ILE A 89 -1.95 -2.91 -4.78
CA ILE A 89 -2.55 -2.37 -3.57
C ILE A 89 -4.08 -2.42 -3.70
N TYR A 90 -4.74 -2.98 -2.69
CA TYR A 90 -6.20 -2.96 -2.61
C TYR A 90 -6.70 -1.64 -2.04
N ARG A 91 -6.22 -1.29 -0.84
CA ARG A 91 -6.67 -0.12 -0.11
C ARG A 91 -5.62 0.33 0.89
N THR A 92 -5.77 1.57 1.33
CA THR A 92 -5.00 2.09 2.46
C THR A 92 -5.96 2.58 3.53
N PHE A 93 -5.57 2.41 4.79
CA PHE A 93 -6.35 2.90 5.91
C PHE A 93 -5.46 3.71 6.83
N LYS A 94 -5.92 4.92 7.13
CA LYS A 94 -5.34 5.75 8.16
C LYS A 94 -5.86 5.24 9.51
N PHE A 95 -4.97 5.10 10.49
CA PHE A 95 -5.43 4.82 11.84
C PHE A 95 -4.90 5.88 12.81
N TYR A 96 -5.71 6.15 13.80
CA TYR A 96 -5.40 7.13 14.84
C TYR A 96 -4.94 6.38 16.09
N ASN A 97 -3.90 6.89 16.67
CA ASN A 97 -3.51 6.44 18.00
C ASN A 97 -4.30 7.20 19.04
#